data_9aefd57a6fa57b540600442ba0662ba8
#
_entry.id   9aefd57a6fa57b540600442ba0662ba8
#
_cell.length_a   1.000
_cell.length_b   1.000
_cell.length_c   1.000
_cell.angle_alpha   90.00
_cell.angle_beta   90.00
_cell.angle_gamma   90.00
#
_symmetry.space_group_name_H-M   'P 1'
#
loop_
_entity.id
_entity.type
_entity.pdbx_description
1 polymer ?
#
loop_
_entity_poly.entity_id
_entity_poly.type
_entity_poly.pdbx_seq_one_letter_code
_entity_poly.pdbx_strand_id
1 'polypeptide(L)'
;MSKQLVGLVGWRGMVGSVLMERMQAEGDFDLIEPVFFSTSNAGGPAPAMATTHTQLKDAHDIAELAKCDIVITCQGGDYTNEVFPKIRAAGWNGHWIDAASALRMKDDAVIVLDPVNQDLIEQKLAAGGKNWIGGNCTNSILLMGVGSLFKAGLVEWVSSMTYQAASGGGANHMRELLKGMGVIHNAVADKLATPASAILEIDRQVAHTIRHDVPTEFFGAPLAGGLIPWIDSQLENGQSKEEWKGQAEVNKILGTPTTIPVDGL
;
A
#
# COMPACT_ATOMS: atom_id res chain seq x y z
N MET A 1 -13.09 4.09 -30.60
CA MET A 1 -13.17 5.05 -29.46
C MET A 1 -11.76 5.55 -29.21
N SER A 2 -11.58 6.84 -28.89
CA SER A 2 -10.27 7.32 -28.42
C SER A 2 -9.92 6.64 -27.11
N LYS A 3 -8.63 6.28 -26.91
CA LYS A 3 -8.15 5.77 -25.64
C LYS A 3 -8.30 6.86 -24.56
N GLN A 4 -8.58 6.42 -23.32
CA GLN A 4 -8.60 7.35 -22.19
C GLN A 4 -7.17 7.76 -21.81
N LEU A 5 -6.98 9.04 -21.50
CA LEU A 5 -5.71 9.56 -21.04
C LEU A 5 -5.53 9.23 -19.54
N VAL A 6 -4.54 8.40 -19.21
CA VAL A 6 -4.34 7.90 -17.86
C VAL A 6 -3.01 8.39 -17.27
N GLY A 7 -3.10 9.21 -16.23
CA GLY A 7 -1.95 9.71 -15.49
C GLY A 7 -1.48 8.68 -14.46
N LEU A 8 -0.21 8.31 -14.51
CA LEU A 8 0.42 7.31 -13.64
C LEU A 8 1.46 7.98 -12.73
N VAL A 9 1.19 8.00 -11.42
CA VAL A 9 2.02 8.65 -10.40
C VAL A 9 2.56 7.62 -9.41
N GLY A 10 3.84 7.73 -9.02
CA GLY A 10 4.45 6.78 -8.07
C GLY A 10 4.75 5.39 -8.64
N TRP A 11 4.74 5.25 -9.94
CA TRP A 11 4.89 4.01 -10.70
C TRP A 11 6.22 3.28 -10.50
N ARG A 12 7.27 3.95 -9.95
CA ARG A 12 8.59 3.36 -9.64
C ARG A 12 8.73 2.86 -8.21
N GLY A 13 7.76 3.17 -7.34
CA GLY A 13 7.73 2.67 -5.97
C GLY A 13 7.37 1.18 -5.90
N MET A 14 7.39 0.59 -4.70
CA MET A 14 7.08 -0.83 -4.51
C MET A 14 5.72 -1.21 -5.12
N VAL A 15 4.65 -0.54 -4.72
CA VAL A 15 3.29 -0.80 -5.23
C VAL A 15 3.19 -0.45 -6.71
N GLY A 16 3.72 0.70 -7.11
CA GLY A 16 3.68 1.14 -8.49
C GLY A 16 4.40 0.21 -9.46
N SER A 17 5.55 -0.33 -9.09
CA SER A 17 6.29 -1.30 -9.94
C SER A 17 5.49 -2.58 -10.16
N VAL A 18 4.85 -3.11 -9.11
CA VAL A 18 3.99 -4.29 -9.22
C VAL A 18 2.77 -3.99 -10.10
N LEU A 19 2.15 -2.81 -9.94
CA LEU A 19 1.05 -2.39 -10.80
C LEU A 19 1.47 -2.32 -12.26
N MET A 20 2.62 -1.71 -12.57
CA MET A 20 3.13 -1.62 -13.95
C MET A 20 3.38 -3.00 -14.56
N GLU A 21 3.98 -3.91 -13.80
CA GLU A 21 4.22 -5.29 -14.23
C GLU A 21 2.91 -6.02 -14.54
N ARG A 22 1.90 -5.88 -13.67
CA ARG A 22 0.58 -6.50 -13.89
C ARG A 22 -0.14 -5.89 -15.09
N MET A 23 -0.21 -4.57 -15.19
CA MET A 23 -0.83 -3.89 -16.33
C MET A 23 -0.17 -4.27 -17.68
N GLN A 24 1.14 -4.50 -17.66
CA GLN A 24 1.85 -4.97 -18.85
C GLN A 24 1.50 -6.43 -19.18
N ALA A 25 1.45 -7.30 -18.17
CA ALA A 25 1.12 -8.72 -18.35
C ALA A 25 -0.31 -8.94 -18.82
N GLU A 26 -1.26 -8.12 -18.37
CA GLU A 26 -2.68 -8.20 -18.75
C GLU A 26 -3.01 -7.42 -20.05
N GLY A 27 -2.06 -6.66 -20.60
CA GLY A 27 -2.25 -5.89 -21.82
C GLY A 27 -3.04 -4.58 -21.62
N ASP A 28 -3.16 -4.08 -20.39
CA ASP A 28 -3.94 -2.89 -20.06
C ASP A 28 -3.44 -1.63 -20.80
N PHE A 29 -2.12 -1.55 -21.05
CA PHE A 29 -1.54 -0.44 -21.82
C PHE A 29 -2.03 -0.36 -23.28
N ASP A 30 -2.58 -1.43 -23.81
CA ASP A 30 -3.20 -1.42 -25.14
C ASP A 30 -4.56 -0.71 -25.14
N LEU A 31 -5.19 -0.57 -23.97
CA LEU A 31 -6.51 0.03 -23.79
C LEU A 31 -6.49 1.51 -23.44
N ILE A 32 -5.34 2.04 -22.99
CA ILE A 32 -5.19 3.40 -22.46
C ILE A 32 -4.11 4.18 -23.22
N GLU A 33 -4.09 5.50 -23.01
CA GLU A 33 -2.98 6.37 -23.38
C GLU A 33 -2.27 6.82 -22.09
N PRO A 34 -1.11 6.21 -21.75
CA PRO A 34 -0.45 6.47 -20.49
C PRO A 34 0.38 7.75 -20.49
N VAL A 35 0.25 8.55 -19.44
CA VAL A 35 1.09 9.71 -19.12
C VAL A 35 1.78 9.48 -17.79
N PHE A 36 3.09 9.46 -17.78
CA PHE A 36 3.85 9.20 -16.57
C PHE A 36 4.27 10.49 -15.87
N PHE A 37 3.99 10.55 -14.57
CA PHE A 37 4.33 11.66 -13.70
C PHE A 37 5.44 11.30 -12.71
N SER A 38 6.24 12.27 -12.34
CA SER A 38 7.33 12.10 -11.37
C SER A 38 7.42 13.28 -10.42
N THR A 39 7.67 13.01 -9.15
CA THR A 39 7.93 14.03 -8.11
C THR A 39 9.39 14.47 -8.08
N SER A 40 10.30 13.74 -8.73
CA SER A 40 11.75 13.96 -8.61
C SER A 40 12.51 14.03 -9.92
N ASN A 41 11.88 13.73 -11.06
CA ASN A 41 12.55 13.66 -12.37
C ASN A 41 11.65 14.13 -13.51
N ALA A 42 10.91 15.21 -13.29
CA ALA A 42 10.11 15.84 -14.35
C ALA A 42 11.01 16.24 -15.54
N GLY A 43 10.53 16.03 -16.76
CA GLY A 43 11.29 16.26 -18.01
C GLY A 43 12.21 15.10 -18.41
N GLY A 44 12.45 14.13 -17.53
CA GLY A 44 13.20 12.92 -17.88
C GLY A 44 12.43 11.99 -18.82
N PRO A 45 13.08 10.92 -19.36
CA PRO A 45 12.42 9.98 -20.25
C PRO A 45 11.36 9.16 -19.50
N ALA A 46 10.20 9.01 -20.15
CA ALA A 46 9.16 8.09 -19.70
C ALA A 46 9.50 6.64 -20.06
N PRO A 47 8.90 5.64 -19.39
CA PRO A 47 9.11 4.23 -19.73
C PRO A 47 8.54 3.88 -21.12
N ALA A 48 8.97 2.75 -21.66
CA ALA A 48 8.67 2.33 -23.04
C ALA A 48 7.17 2.20 -23.36
N MET A 49 6.32 1.99 -22.34
CA MET A 49 4.88 1.95 -22.50
C MET A 49 4.25 3.30 -22.88
N ALA A 50 4.95 4.40 -22.65
CA ALA A 50 4.53 5.75 -23.04
C ALA A 50 4.91 6.05 -24.50
N THR A 51 4.10 5.59 -25.43
CA THR A 51 4.40 5.75 -26.88
C THR A 51 4.17 7.18 -27.39
N THR A 52 3.23 7.91 -26.83
CA THR A 52 2.88 9.29 -27.21
C THR A 52 3.54 10.32 -26.30
N HIS A 53 3.45 10.14 -25.00
CA HIS A 53 3.97 11.06 -23.97
C HIS A 53 5.32 10.56 -23.46
N THR A 54 6.38 10.73 -24.23
CA THR A 54 7.71 10.14 -24.00
C THR A 54 8.54 10.83 -22.90
N GLN A 55 8.01 11.90 -22.29
CA GLN A 55 8.65 12.63 -21.19
C GLN A 55 7.79 12.61 -19.94
N LEU A 56 8.49 12.45 -18.80
CA LEU A 56 7.86 12.52 -17.49
C LEU A 56 7.33 13.93 -17.20
N LYS A 57 6.06 14.01 -16.77
CA LYS A 57 5.46 15.25 -16.29
C LYS A 57 5.74 15.45 -14.81
N ASP A 58 5.61 16.70 -14.33
CA ASP A 58 5.66 17.01 -12.91
C ASP A 58 4.38 16.51 -12.22
N ALA A 59 4.55 15.68 -11.20
CA ALA A 59 3.44 15.13 -10.44
C ALA A 59 2.69 16.17 -9.57
N HIS A 60 3.25 17.37 -9.39
CA HIS A 60 2.60 18.48 -8.70
C HIS A 60 1.97 19.51 -9.64
N ASP A 61 2.13 19.34 -10.95
CA ASP A 61 1.46 20.19 -11.94
C ASP A 61 -0.02 19.80 -12.09
N ILE A 62 -0.87 20.52 -11.37
CA ILE A 62 -2.32 20.30 -11.35
C ILE A 62 -2.93 20.49 -12.75
N ALA A 63 -2.40 21.41 -13.57
CA ALA A 63 -2.92 21.66 -14.90
C ALA A 63 -2.64 20.49 -15.86
N GLU A 64 -1.46 19.86 -15.74
CA GLU A 64 -1.11 18.67 -16.51
C GLU A 64 -1.91 17.44 -16.04
N LEU A 65 -2.03 17.23 -14.71
CA LEU A 65 -2.84 16.16 -14.15
C LEU A 65 -4.32 16.27 -14.54
N ALA A 66 -4.86 17.48 -14.56
CA ALA A 66 -6.26 17.72 -14.90
C ALA A 66 -6.61 17.46 -16.38
N LYS A 67 -5.63 17.23 -17.25
CA LYS A 67 -5.85 16.78 -18.63
C LYS A 67 -6.20 15.29 -18.71
N CYS A 68 -5.85 14.51 -17.69
CA CYS A 68 -6.09 13.08 -17.65
C CYS A 68 -7.56 12.77 -17.34
N ASP A 69 -8.13 11.78 -18.00
CA ASP A 69 -9.46 11.24 -17.68
C ASP A 69 -9.43 10.45 -16.38
N ILE A 70 -8.30 9.79 -16.12
CA ILE A 70 -8.04 8.96 -14.95
C ILE A 70 -6.65 9.32 -14.40
N VAL A 71 -6.54 9.43 -13.08
CA VAL A 71 -5.25 9.50 -12.38
C VAL A 71 -5.12 8.28 -11.47
N ILE A 72 -4.07 7.49 -11.67
CA ILE A 72 -3.71 6.35 -10.82
C ILE A 72 -2.47 6.73 -10.03
N THR A 73 -2.56 6.71 -8.70
CA THR A 73 -1.44 7.05 -7.82
C THR A 73 -1.05 5.94 -6.87
N CYS A 74 0.26 5.69 -6.82
CA CYS A 74 0.94 4.84 -5.85
C CYS A 74 1.99 5.65 -5.07
N GLN A 75 1.85 6.99 -5.03
CA GLN A 75 2.86 7.88 -4.45
C GLN A 75 2.78 7.99 -2.93
N GLY A 76 1.65 7.59 -2.33
CA GLY A 76 1.45 7.59 -0.88
C GLY A 76 0.53 8.70 -0.38
N GLY A 77 0.16 8.62 0.91
CA GLY A 77 -0.87 9.46 1.52
C GLY A 77 -0.55 10.95 1.54
N ASP A 78 0.71 11.33 1.74
CA ASP A 78 1.13 12.74 1.76
C ASP A 78 0.88 13.40 0.41
N TYR A 79 1.23 12.72 -0.67
CA TYR A 79 0.95 13.19 -2.03
C TYR A 79 -0.57 13.35 -2.26
N THR A 80 -1.35 12.37 -1.85
CA THR A 80 -2.81 12.41 -1.98
C THR A 80 -3.40 13.56 -1.19
N ASN A 81 -2.99 13.76 0.06
CA ASN A 81 -3.45 14.85 0.91
C ASN A 81 -3.12 16.23 0.33
N GLU A 82 -2.01 16.35 -0.39
CA GLU A 82 -1.60 17.59 -1.04
C GLU A 82 -2.31 17.83 -2.37
N VAL A 83 -2.30 16.84 -3.27
CA VAL A 83 -2.66 17.01 -4.68
C VAL A 83 -4.16 16.81 -4.93
N PHE A 84 -4.78 15.82 -4.29
CA PHE A 84 -6.19 15.50 -4.51
C PHE A 84 -7.15 16.70 -4.27
N PRO A 85 -7.05 17.44 -3.15
CA PRO A 85 -7.94 18.59 -2.95
C PRO A 85 -7.69 19.71 -3.98
N LYS A 86 -6.44 19.90 -4.41
CA LYS A 86 -6.09 20.93 -5.41
C LYS A 86 -6.69 20.60 -6.79
N ILE A 87 -6.56 19.35 -7.24
CA ILE A 87 -7.09 18.95 -8.55
C ILE A 87 -8.62 18.99 -8.57
N ARG A 88 -9.28 18.58 -7.46
CA ARG A 88 -10.74 18.70 -7.34
C ARG A 88 -11.19 20.17 -7.31
N ALA A 89 -10.47 21.04 -6.59
CA ALA A 89 -10.76 22.48 -6.55
C ALA A 89 -10.55 23.17 -7.91
N ALA A 90 -9.68 22.64 -8.76
CA ALA A 90 -9.51 23.09 -10.15
C ALA A 90 -10.66 22.66 -11.08
N GLY A 91 -11.70 21.97 -10.59
CA GLY A 91 -12.85 21.52 -11.34
C GLY A 91 -12.66 20.20 -12.09
N TRP A 92 -11.55 19.48 -11.86
CA TRP A 92 -11.35 18.18 -12.50
C TRP A 92 -12.37 17.15 -12.02
N ASN A 93 -13.05 16.49 -12.97
CA ASN A 93 -14.08 15.49 -12.72
C ASN A 93 -13.70 14.09 -13.25
N GLY A 94 -12.42 13.82 -13.42
CA GLY A 94 -11.91 12.51 -13.78
C GLY A 94 -11.91 11.51 -12.62
N HIS A 95 -11.54 10.28 -12.90
CA HIS A 95 -11.44 9.22 -11.90
C HIS A 95 -10.10 9.26 -11.18
N TRP A 96 -10.14 9.27 -9.85
CA TRP A 96 -8.97 9.14 -8.98
C TRP A 96 -8.89 7.71 -8.46
N ILE A 97 -7.81 7.01 -8.76
CA ILE A 97 -7.52 5.65 -8.30
C ILE A 97 -6.27 5.72 -7.43
N ASP A 98 -6.35 5.29 -6.17
CA ASP A 98 -5.29 5.51 -5.20
C ASP A 98 -4.99 4.27 -4.36
N ALA A 99 -3.73 3.88 -4.31
CA ALA A 99 -3.27 2.80 -3.43
C ALA A 99 -3.16 3.24 -1.95
N ALA A 100 -3.05 4.55 -1.69
CA ALA A 100 -2.87 5.08 -0.33
C ALA A 100 -4.17 5.09 0.49
N SER A 101 -4.02 5.12 1.82
CA SER A 101 -5.16 5.08 2.75
C SER A 101 -5.85 6.42 2.98
N ALA A 102 -5.29 7.53 2.48
CA ALA A 102 -5.73 8.88 2.84
C ALA A 102 -7.23 9.14 2.61
N LEU A 103 -7.81 8.55 1.56
CA LEU A 103 -9.21 8.74 1.19
C LEU A 103 -10.12 7.56 1.57
N ARG A 104 -9.58 6.45 2.11
CA ARG A 104 -10.38 5.23 2.34
C ARG A 104 -11.67 5.47 3.13
N MET A 105 -11.63 6.32 4.14
CA MET A 105 -12.76 6.57 5.03
C MET A 105 -13.60 7.78 4.63
N LYS A 106 -13.34 8.42 3.46
CA LYS A 106 -14.20 9.48 2.94
C LYS A 106 -15.51 8.92 2.39
N ASP A 107 -16.64 9.60 2.61
CA ASP A 107 -17.97 9.12 2.22
C ASP A 107 -18.13 8.98 0.68
N ASP A 108 -17.44 9.82 -0.06
CA ASP A 108 -17.43 9.84 -1.53
C ASP A 108 -16.37 8.90 -2.16
N ALA A 109 -15.66 8.13 -1.34
CA ALA A 109 -14.66 7.17 -1.78
C ALA A 109 -15.13 5.72 -1.59
N VAL A 110 -14.82 4.88 -2.58
CA VAL A 110 -15.07 3.44 -2.55
C VAL A 110 -13.76 2.72 -2.35
N ILE A 111 -13.71 1.85 -1.34
CA ILE A 111 -12.59 0.89 -1.22
C ILE A 111 -12.88 -0.24 -2.19
N VAL A 112 -12.00 -0.40 -3.18
CA VAL A 112 -12.15 -1.40 -4.24
C VAL A 112 -11.53 -2.72 -3.81
N LEU A 113 -12.34 -3.76 -3.79
CA LEU A 113 -11.90 -5.14 -3.57
C LEU A 113 -12.78 -6.08 -4.39
N ASP A 114 -12.63 -6.05 -5.70
CA ASP A 114 -13.25 -7.01 -6.60
C ASP A 114 -12.53 -8.38 -6.47
N PRO A 115 -13.24 -9.52 -6.34
CA PRO A 115 -14.68 -9.70 -6.51
C PRO A 115 -15.53 -9.55 -5.23
N VAL A 116 -14.96 -9.13 -4.10
CA VAL A 116 -15.69 -9.09 -2.82
C VAL A 116 -16.83 -8.08 -2.85
N ASN A 117 -16.64 -6.89 -3.42
CA ASN A 117 -17.64 -5.83 -3.42
C ASN A 117 -17.96 -5.26 -4.80
N GLN A 118 -17.92 -6.09 -5.84
CA GLN A 118 -18.18 -5.68 -7.22
C GLN A 118 -19.52 -4.96 -7.37
N ASP A 119 -20.60 -5.48 -6.75
CA ASP A 119 -21.94 -4.88 -6.82
C ASP A 119 -21.92 -3.42 -6.31
N LEU A 120 -21.18 -3.15 -5.22
CA LEU A 120 -21.03 -1.80 -4.67
C LEU A 120 -20.23 -0.91 -5.63
N ILE A 121 -19.17 -1.43 -6.22
CA ILE A 121 -18.34 -0.70 -7.18
C ILE A 121 -19.20 -0.29 -8.39
N GLU A 122 -19.94 -1.22 -8.98
CA GLU A 122 -20.82 -0.97 -10.13
C GLU A 122 -21.92 0.02 -9.79
N GLN A 123 -22.58 -0.13 -8.64
CA GLN A 123 -23.59 0.83 -8.15
C GLN A 123 -23.03 2.24 -8.02
N LYS A 124 -21.86 2.38 -7.41
CA LYS A 124 -21.20 3.68 -7.20
C LYS A 124 -20.71 4.29 -8.52
N LEU A 125 -20.20 3.46 -9.42
CA LEU A 125 -19.81 3.90 -10.76
C LEU A 125 -21.00 4.45 -11.55
N ALA A 126 -22.12 3.73 -11.55
CA ALA A 126 -23.36 4.14 -12.18
C ALA A 126 -23.92 5.44 -11.57
N ALA A 127 -23.72 5.66 -10.27
CA ALA A 127 -24.10 6.87 -9.57
C ALA A 127 -23.13 8.06 -9.79
N GLY A 128 -22.10 7.90 -10.62
CA GLY A 128 -21.11 8.94 -10.94
C GLY A 128 -19.94 9.04 -9.93
N GLY A 129 -19.69 8.03 -9.15
CA GLY A 129 -18.54 7.95 -8.25
C GLY A 129 -17.21 8.12 -8.98
N LYS A 130 -16.26 8.79 -8.35
CA LYS A 130 -14.97 9.19 -8.96
C LYS A 130 -13.74 8.83 -8.15
N ASN A 131 -13.90 8.37 -6.91
CA ASN A 131 -12.79 8.11 -5.98
C ASN A 131 -12.71 6.62 -5.63
N TRP A 132 -11.69 5.94 -6.15
CA TRP A 132 -11.51 4.49 -6.07
C TRP A 132 -10.22 4.18 -5.33
N ILE A 133 -10.33 3.59 -4.15
CA ILE A 133 -9.21 3.47 -3.23
C ILE A 133 -8.89 2.01 -2.96
N GLY A 134 -7.63 1.63 -3.08
CA GLY A 134 -7.17 0.29 -2.71
C GLY A 134 -7.33 0.04 -1.21
N GLY A 135 -7.79 -1.16 -0.84
CA GLY A 135 -7.95 -1.57 0.55
C GLY A 135 -6.62 -1.77 1.28
N ASN A 136 -6.68 -1.85 2.60
CA ASN A 136 -5.55 -2.34 3.41
C ASN A 136 -5.22 -3.78 2.99
N CYS A 137 -3.93 -4.10 2.89
CA CYS A 137 -3.49 -5.42 2.41
C CYS A 137 -3.99 -6.58 3.28
N THR A 138 -3.95 -6.42 4.60
CA THR A 138 -4.41 -7.43 5.57
C THR A 138 -5.91 -7.67 5.44
N ASN A 139 -6.71 -6.59 5.39
CA ASN A 139 -8.15 -6.67 5.24
C ASN A 139 -8.58 -7.24 3.89
N SER A 140 -7.84 -6.90 2.84
CA SER A 140 -8.09 -7.45 1.51
C SER A 140 -7.90 -8.96 1.48
N ILE A 141 -6.80 -9.46 2.05
CA ILE A 141 -6.53 -10.91 2.13
C ILE A 141 -7.56 -11.61 3.02
N LEU A 142 -7.91 -11.03 4.17
CA LEU A 142 -8.95 -11.55 5.05
C LEU A 142 -10.28 -11.72 4.30
N LEU A 143 -10.74 -10.67 3.64
CA LEU A 143 -12.01 -10.68 2.92
C LEU A 143 -12.01 -11.53 1.66
N MET A 144 -10.88 -11.67 0.98
CA MET A 144 -10.74 -12.65 -0.10
C MET A 144 -10.91 -14.09 0.41
N GLY A 145 -10.49 -14.38 1.64
CA GLY A 145 -10.66 -15.70 2.26
C GLY A 145 -12.06 -15.94 2.82
N VAL A 146 -12.66 -14.97 3.50
CA VAL A 146 -13.90 -15.19 4.26
C VAL A 146 -15.04 -14.20 3.93
N GLY A 147 -14.87 -13.32 2.96
CA GLY A 147 -15.87 -12.30 2.61
C GLY A 147 -17.23 -12.88 2.20
N SER A 148 -17.26 -14.08 1.60
CA SER A 148 -18.51 -14.79 1.29
C SER A 148 -19.30 -15.19 2.53
N LEU A 149 -18.63 -15.51 3.64
CA LEU A 149 -19.30 -15.82 4.92
C LEU A 149 -19.95 -14.57 5.51
N PHE A 150 -19.29 -13.42 5.40
CA PHE A 150 -19.87 -12.13 5.80
C PHE A 150 -21.13 -11.82 4.97
N LYS A 151 -21.05 -11.96 3.63
CA LYS A 151 -22.19 -11.75 2.74
C LYS A 151 -23.37 -12.68 3.01
N ALA A 152 -23.09 -13.89 3.47
CA ALA A 152 -24.11 -14.86 3.86
C ALA A 152 -24.71 -14.60 5.26
N GLY A 153 -24.23 -13.59 5.99
CA GLY A 153 -24.69 -13.27 7.35
C GLY A 153 -24.28 -14.30 8.41
N LEU A 154 -23.21 -15.05 8.15
CA LEU A 154 -22.75 -16.13 9.03
C LEU A 154 -21.65 -15.68 9.99
N VAL A 155 -21.22 -14.42 9.92
CA VAL A 155 -20.17 -13.87 10.78
C VAL A 155 -20.77 -12.85 11.73
N GLU A 156 -20.64 -13.11 13.02
CA GLU A 156 -21.05 -12.19 14.08
C GLU A 156 -19.89 -11.32 14.55
N TRP A 157 -18.68 -11.86 14.56
CA TRP A 157 -17.44 -11.18 14.90
C TRP A 157 -16.23 -11.96 14.35
N VAL A 158 -15.07 -11.31 14.25
CA VAL A 158 -13.81 -11.92 13.83
C VAL A 158 -12.69 -11.52 14.78
N SER A 159 -11.89 -12.48 15.19
CA SER A 159 -10.55 -12.23 15.73
C SER A 159 -9.53 -12.80 14.74
N SER A 160 -8.64 -11.96 14.24
CA SER A 160 -7.62 -12.34 13.26
C SER A 160 -6.21 -12.06 13.81
N MET A 161 -5.31 -13.00 13.61
CA MET A 161 -3.89 -12.85 13.94
C MET A 161 -3.09 -12.96 12.64
N THR A 162 -2.20 -12.01 12.41
CA THR A 162 -1.49 -11.90 11.14
C THR A 162 0.00 -11.78 11.32
N TYR A 163 0.76 -12.30 10.36
CA TYR A 163 2.17 -12.02 10.21
C TYR A 163 2.35 -11.18 8.95
N GLN A 164 2.69 -9.90 9.14
CA GLN A 164 2.78 -8.95 8.04
C GLN A 164 4.22 -8.77 7.58
N ALA A 165 4.41 -8.69 6.26
CA ALA A 165 5.72 -8.51 5.67
C ALA A 165 6.22 -7.06 5.82
N ALA A 166 7.53 -6.90 5.98
CA ALA A 166 8.19 -5.59 6.02
C ALA A 166 7.96 -4.73 4.75
N SER A 167 7.64 -5.37 3.63
CA SER A 167 7.37 -4.69 2.36
C SER A 167 6.19 -3.71 2.41
N GLY A 168 5.22 -3.92 3.30
CA GLY A 168 4.12 -2.99 3.54
C GLY A 168 4.57 -1.60 4.01
N GLY A 169 5.70 -1.50 4.71
CA GLY A 169 6.34 -0.24 5.08
C GLY A 169 7.09 0.47 3.95
N GLY A 170 7.26 -0.19 2.80
CA GLY A 170 7.94 0.36 1.64
C GLY A 170 9.45 0.09 1.60
N ALA A 171 10.11 0.69 0.60
CA ALA A 171 11.50 0.37 0.27
C ALA A 171 12.51 0.64 1.40
N ASN A 172 12.30 1.68 2.19
CA ASN A 172 13.22 2.02 3.29
C ASN A 172 13.15 0.98 4.42
N HIS A 173 11.96 0.53 4.77
CA HIS A 173 11.76 -0.55 5.74
C HIS A 173 12.40 -1.86 5.26
N MET A 174 12.22 -2.22 3.99
CA MET A 174 12.89 -3.41 3.43
C MET A 174 14.41 -3.31 3.48
N ARG A 175 14.97 -2.13 3.17
CA ARG A 175 16.41 -1.90 3.25
C ARG A 175 16.93 -1.99 4.67
N GLU A 176 16.19 -1.45 5.64
CA GLU A 176 16.54 -1.53 7.07
C GLU A 176 16.56 -2.99 7.55
N LEU A 177 15.54 -3.78 7.19
CA LEU A 177 15.51 -5.21 7.50
C LEU A 177 16.73 -5.94 6.94
N LEU A 178 17.06 -5.72 5.64
CA LEU A 178 18.22 -6.35 5.01
C LEU A 178 19.55 -5.91 5.64
N LYS A 179 19.69 -4.63 5.99
CA LYS A 179 20.86 -4.13 6.74
C LYS A 179 20.98 -4.82 8.10
N GLY A 180 19.87 -4.93 8.83
CA GLY A 180 19.82 -5.61 10.13
C GLY A 180 20.25 -7.07 10.05
N MET A 181 19.80 -7.82 9.04
CA MET A 181 20.25 -9.19 8.78
C MET A 181 21.76 -9.24 8.54
N GLY A 182 22.32 -8.32 7.76
CA GLY A 182 23.74 -8.19 7.52
C GLY A 182 24.54 -7.88 8.79
N VAL A 183 24.04 -6.97 9.63
CA VAL A 183 24.67 -6.62 10.92
C VAL A 183 24.75 -7.85 11.83
N ILE A 184 23.67 -8.60 11.98
CA ILE A 184 23.63 -9.82 12.79
C ILE A 184 24.62 -10.86 12.25
N HIS A 185 24.59 -11.13 10.95
CA HIS A 185 25.50 -12.11 10.33
C HIS A 185 26.97 -11.71 10.51
N ASN A 186 27.33 -10.47 10.24
CA ASN A 186 28.71 -9.99 10.32
C ASN A 186 29.25 -10.02 11.74
N ALA A 187 28.42 -9.82 12.76
CA ALA A 187 28.83 -9.87 14.17
C ALA A 187 29.32 -11.25 14.60
N VAL A 188 28.92 -12.32 13.92
CA VAL A 188 29.25 -13.70 14.29
C VAL A 188 29.89 -14.51 13.15
N ALA A 189 30.20 -13.89 12.02
CA ALA A 189 30.69 -14.58 10.81
C ALA A 189 31.94 -15.44 11.09
N ASP A 190 32.92 -14.92 11.80
CA ASP A 190 34.15 -15.64 12.15
C ASP A 190 33.89 -16.85 13.02
N LYS A 191 32.95 -16.70 13.98
CA LYS A 191 32.54 -17.80 14.86
C LYS A 191 31.79 -18.89 14.12
N LEU A 192 30.93 -18.49 13.17
CA LEU A 192 30.21 -19.42 12.29
C LEU A 192 31.16 -20.20 11.37
N ALA A 193 32.24 -19.57 10.91
CA ALA A 193 33.27 -20.22 10.10
C ALA A 193 34.16 -21.20 10.89
N THR A 194 34.11 -21.17 12.24
CA THR A 194 34.94 -21.99 13.12
C THR A 194 34.11 -23.09 13.78
N PRO A 195 34.19 -24.38 13.34
CA PRO A 195 33.34 -25.45 13.85
C PRO A 195 33.43 -25.69 15.37
N ALA A 196 34.54 -25.29 16.01
CA ALA A 196 34.75 -25.43 17.44
C ALA A 196 34.17 -24.27 18.26
N SER A 197 33.57 -23.26 17.65
CA SER A 197 32.96 -22.15 18.37
C SER A 197 31.77 -22.59 19.21
N ALA A 198 31.73 -22.13 20.46
CA ALA A 198 30.64 -22.46 21.37
C ALA A 198 29.34 -21.77 20.95
N ILE A 199 28.28 -22.54 20.73
CA ILE A 199 27.00 -21.99 20.23
C ILE A 199 26.40 -20.95 21.18
N LEU A 200 26.56 -21.06 22.47
CA LEU A 200 26.09 -20.08 23.45
C LEU A 200 26.83 -18.74 23.38
N GLU A 201 28.09 -18.73 22.90
CA GLU A 201 28.78 -17.46 22.64
C GLU A 201 28.22 -16.77 21.41
N ILE A 202 27.90 -17.55 20.38
CA ILE A 202 27.24 -17.04 19.16
C ILE A 202 25.89 -16.44 19.54
N ASP A 203 25.07 -17.16 20.29
CA ASP A 203 23.76 -16.73 20.77
C ASP A 203 23.81 -15.40 21.55
N ARG A 204 24.74 -15.31 22.53
CA ARG A 204 24.94 -14.09 23.32
C ARG A 204 25.35 -12.90 22.45
N GLN A 205 26.26 -13.14 21.50
CA GLN A 205 26.69 -12.09 20.58
C GLN A 205 25.54 -11.63 19.67
N VAL A 206 24.75 -12.55 19.13
CA VAL A 206 23.56 -12.23 18.33
C VAL A 206 22.56 -11.44 19.15
N ALA A 207 22.24 -11.89 20.37
CA ALA A 207 21.31 -11.20 21.26
C ALA A 207 21.80 -9.79 21.63
N HIS A 208 23.11 -9.59 21.84
CA HIS A 208 23.70 -8.26 22.05
C HIS A 208 23.55 -7.39 20.82
N THR A 209 23.93 -7.89 19.67
CA THR A 209 23.86 -7.16 18.39
C THR A 209 22.43 -6.74 18.04
N ILE A 210 21.45 -7.61 18.23
CA ILE A 210 20.03 -7.26 18.00
C ILE A 210 19.61 -6.07 18.87
N ARG A 211 20.04 -6.04 20.14
CA ARG A 211 19.62 -5.00 21.09
C ARG A 211 20.30 -3.65 20.88
N HIS A 212 21.53 -3.65 20.32
CA HIS A 212 22.38 -2.45 20.34
C HIS A 212 22.82 -1.94 18.98
N ASP A 213 22.93 -2.82 17.97
CA ASP A 213 23.59 -2.50 16.71
C ASP A 213 22.65 -2.57 15.48
N VAL A 214 21.53 -3.30 15.59
CA VAL A 214 20.55 -3.41 14.49
C VAL A 214 19.86 -2.06 14.29
N PRO A 215 19.82 -1.52 13.05
CA PRO A 215 19.17 -0.25 12.78
C PRO A 215 17.65 -0.32 13.02
N THR A 216 17.09 0.77 13.54
CA THR A 216 15.69 0.90 13.93
C THR A 216 15.06 2.22 13.48
N GLU A 217 15.63 2.88 12.49
CA GLU A 217 15.23 4.21 12.03
C GLU A 217 13.79 4.23 11.50
N PHE A 218 13.41 3.18 10.75
CA PHE A 218 12.10 3.11 10.11
C PHE A 218 11.09 2.26 10.89
N PHE A 219 11.51 1.17 11.53
CA PHE A 219 10.62 0.32 12.32
C PHE A 219 10.45 0.77 13.77
N GLY A 220 11.33 1.63 14.28
CA GLY A 220 11.34 2.03 15.70
C GLY A 220 11.83 0.94 16.66
N ALA A 221 12.00 -0.30 16.19
CA ALA A 221 12.51 -1.44 16.94
C ALA A 221 13.24 -2.41 15.99
N PRO A 222 14.16 -3.27 16.50
CA PRO A 222 14.88 -4.23 15.67
C PRO A 222 13.92 -5.31 15.13
N LEU A 223 13.78 -5.41 13.82
CA LEU A 223 12.96 -6.44 13.17
C LEU A 223 13.81 -7.66 12.74
N ALA A 224 15.05 -7.45 12.32
CA ALA A 224 15.89 -8.54 11.85
C ALA A 224 16.14 -9.58 12.97
N GLY A 225 15.83 -10.84 12.68
CA GLY A 225 15.95 -11.95 13.64
C GLY A 225 14.78 -12.07 14.63
N GLY A 226 13.70 -11.30 14.45
CA GLY A 226 12.56 -11.31 15.35
C GLY A 226 11.24 -10.90 14.69
N LEU A 227 10.33 -10.43 15.50
CA LEU A 227 9.07 -9.82 15.09
C LEU A 227 8.81 -8.58 15.95
N ILE A 228 8.02 -7.67 15.45
CA ILE A 228 7.53 -6.49 16.17
C ILE A 228 6.02 -6.68 16.36
N PRO A 229 5.51 -6.83 17.60
CA PRO A 229 4.08 -7.09 17.85
C PRO A 229 3.25 -5.80 17.84
N TRP A 230 3.57 -4.88 16.94
CA TRP A 230 2.88 -3.59 16.81
C TRP A 230 3.08 -3.04 15.40
N ILE A 231 1.99 -2.56 14.78
CA ILE A 231 2.03 -1.95 13.46
C ILE A 231 1.27 -0.62 13.49
N ASP A 232 1.88 0.44 12.91
CA ASP A 232 1.33 1.79 12.78
C ASP A 232 1.23 2.52 14.15
N SER A 233 0.63 3.70 14.17
CA SER A 233 0.53 4.58 15.33
C SER A 233 -0.53 4.10 16.32
N GLN A 234 -0.33 4.43 17.60
CA GLN A 234 -1.33 4.21 18.64
C GLN A 234 -2.47 5.24 18.54
N LEU A 235 -3.68 4.77 18.69
CA LEU A 235 -4.89 5.57 18.80
C LEU A 235 -5.26 5.86 20.26
N GLU A 236 -6.13 6.84 20.50
CA GLU A 236 -6.55 7.23 21.84
C GLU A 236 -7.23 6.11 22.63
N ASN A 237 -7.87 5.16 21.95
CA ASN A 237 -8.52 3.99 22.55
C ASN A 237 -7.54 2.85 22.89
N GLY A 238 -6.24 3.04 22.65
CA GLY A 238 -5.20 2.07 22.94
C GLY A 238 -4.93 1.06 21.82
N GLN A 239 -5.75 1.01 20.77
CA GLN A 239 -5.49 0.19 19.59
C GLN A 239 -4.35 0.76 18.74
N SER A 240 -3.68 -0.09 17.98
CA SER A 240 -2.90 0.36 16.84
C SER A 240 -3.84 0.83 15.73
N LYS A 241 -3.37 1.72 14.88
CA LYS A 241 -4.15 2.15 13.71
C LYS A 241 -4.42 0.98 12.75
N GLU A 242 -3.55 -0.03 12.72
CA GLU A 242 -3.74 -1.23 11.91
C GLU A 242 -4.91 -2.08 12.42
N GLU A 243 -5.05 -2.26 13.74
CA GLU A 243 -6.21 -2.94 14.34
C GLU A 243 -7.50 -2.20 14.04
N TRP A 244 -7.51 -0.87 14.21
CA TRP A 244 -8.67 -0.04 13.90
C TRP A 244 -9.10 -0.16 12.43
N LYS A 245 -8.14 -0.21 11.49
CA LYS A 245 -8.43 -0.42 10.05
C LYS A 245 -9.18 -1.73 9.83
N GLY A 246 -8.89 -2.76 10.62
CA GLY A 246 -9.59 -4.05 10.56
C GLY A 246 -11.10 -3.86 10.56
N GLN A 247 -11.63 -3.29 11.62
CA GLN A 247 -13.06 -3.07 11.73
C GLN A 247 -13.59 -2.02 10.76
N ALA A 248 -12.92 -0.86 10.65
CA ALA A 248 -13.42 0.26 9.88
C ALA A 248 -13.50 -0.07 8.36
N GLU A 249 -12.43 -0.62 7.80
CA GLU A 249 -12.37 -0.90 6.35
C GLU A 249 -13.19 -2.12 5.95
N VAL A 250 -13.19 -3.21 6.75
CA VAL A 250 -13.98 -4.41 6.46
C VAL A 250 -15.47 -4.06 6.34
N ASN A 251 -16.00 -3.32 7.30
CA ASN A 251 -17.39 -2.91 7.27
C ASN A 251 -17.72 -1.97 6.11
N LYS A 252 -16.78 -1.08 5.75
CA LYS A 252 -16.95 -0.18 4.61
C LYS A 252 -16.91 -0.92 3.27
N ILE A 253 -16.00 -1.87 3.11
CA ILE A 253 -15.89 -2.71 1.90
C ILE A 253 -17.18 -3.51 1.67
N LEU A 254 -17.72 -4.08 2.75
CA LEU A 254 -18.92 -4.93 2.70
C LEU A 254 -20.22 -4.12 2.68
N GLY A 255 -20.18 -2.82 3.02
CA GLY A 255 -21.38 -1.99 3.15
C GLY A 255 -22.34 -2.51 4.22
N THR A 256 -21.82 -3.00 5.35
CA THR A 256 -22.62 -3.62 6.40
C THR A 256 -23.59 -2.62 7.04
N PRO A 257 -24.89 -2.97 7.22
CA PRO A 257 -25.87 -2.08 7.84
C PRO A 257 -25.61 -1.90 9.35
N THR A 258 -24.96 -2.88 9.97
CA THR A 258 -24.56 -2.86 11.37
C THR A 258 -23.08 -3.25 11.44
N THR A 259 -22.31 -2.55 12.26
CA THR A 259 -20.88 -2.85 12.41
C THR A 259 -20.68 -4.27 12.92
N ILE A 260 -19.95 -5.06 12.15
CA ILE A 260 -19.45 -6.37 12.56
C ILE A 260 -18.09 -6.16 13.23
N PRO A 261 -17.92 -6.57 14.50
CA PRO A 261 -16.63 -6.44 15.17
C PRO A 261 -15.53 -7.24 14.46
N VAL A 262 -14.44 -6.58 14.16
CA VAL A 262 -13.22 -7.21 13.63
C VAL A 262 -12.08 -6.75 14.50
N ASP A 263 -11.53 -7.68 15.25
CA ASP A 263 -10.44 -7.45 16.17
C ASP A 263 -9.24 -8.32 15.80
N GLY A 264 -8.02 -7.84 16.06
CA GLY A 264 -6.83 -8.64 15.79
C GLY A 264 -5.60 -7.83 15.45
N LEU A 265 -4.57 -8.54 15.28
CA LEU A 265 -3.23 -8.03 15.03
C LEU A 265 -2.65 -8.54 13.70
#